data_b154e55dc856cdfb7a0ccdf6e3334b9a
#
_entry.id   b154e55dc856cdfb7a0ccdf6e3334b9a
#
_cell.length_a   1.000
_cell.length_b   1.000
_cell.length_c   1.000
_cell.angle_alpha   90.00
_cell.angle_beta   90.00
_cell.angle_gamma   90.00
#
_symmetry.space_group_name_H-M   'P 1'
#
loop_
_entity.id
_entity.type
_entity.pdbx_description
1 polymer ?
#
loop_
_entity_poly.entity_id
_entity_poly.type
_entity_poly.pdbx_seq_one_letter_code
_entity_poly.pdbx_strand_id
1 'polypeptide(L)'
;NDADKVGGINIRAEDLHVQRALFDMSTTAQINDSLKLGTAMLGEIRNVGKLHKPQVEQAGFAVLKAPDIPSVLVETAFISNPGEEAKLRSTSYQENLADALMRGIQRYFAQNPPLARSRQL
;
A
#
# COMPACT_ATOMS: atom_id res chain seq x y z
N ASN A 1 2.70 36.84 13.26
CA ASN A 1 1.28 36.49 13.24
C ASN A 1 1.05 35.17 13.96
N ASP A 2 0.10 35.16 14.91
CA ASP A 2 -0.14 33.97 15.73
C ASP A 2 -0.62 32.75 14.91
N ALA A 3 -1.22 33.02 13.76
CA ALA A 3 -1.65 31.95 12.85
C ALA A 3 -0.47 31.11 12.29
N ASP A 4 0.73 31.65 12.31
CA ASP A 4 1.92 30.99 11.79
C ASP A 4 2.66 30.18 12.87
N LYS A 5 2.10 30.12 14.07
CA LYS A 5 2.73 29.40 15.19
C LYS A 5 2.11 28.02 15.34
N VAL A 6 2.97 27.02 15.35
CA VAL A 6 2.58 25.64 15.63
C VAL A 6 3.50 25.12 16.74
N GLY A 7 2.90 24.75 17.89
CA GLY A 7 3.67 24.31 19.04
C GLY A 7 4.68 25.33 19.57
N GLY A 8 4.38 26.62 19.45
CA GLY A 8 5.28 27.71 19.87
C GLY A 8 6.34 28.08 18.83
N ILE A 9 6.34 27.47 17.66
CA ILE A 9 7.31 27.73 16.59
C ILE A 9 6.62 28.58 15.51
N ASN A 10 7.30 29.68 15.11
CA ASN A 10 6.85 30.48 13.97
C ASN A 10 7.21 29.76 12.66
N ILE A 11 6.21 29.57 11.80
CA ILE A 11 6.40 28.99 10.47
C ILE A 11 6.44 30.15 9.46
N ARG A 12 7.58 30.30 8.77
CA ARG A 12 7.74 31.28 7.70
C ARG A 12 7.29 30.69 6.36
N ALA A 13 7.12 31.54 5.33
CA ALA A 13 6.73 31.09 4.00
C ALA A 13 7.72 30.07 3.41
N GLU A 14 9.03 30.27 3.61
CA GLU A 14 10.07 29.34 3.17
C GLU A 14 9.93 27.99 3.87
N ASP A 15 9.64 28.00 5.17
CA ASP A 15 9.44 26.78 5.95
C ASP A 15 8.22 25.99 5.48
N LEU A 16 7.14 26.72 5.08
CA LEU A 16 5.94 26.09 4.52
C LEU A 16 6.25 25.42 3.16
N HIS A 17 7.06 26.07 2.32
CA HIS A 17 7.50 25.48 1.06
C HIS A 17 8.34 24.22 1.28
N VAL A 18 9.27 24.27 2.24
CA VAL A 18 10.09 23.11 2.60
C VAL A 18 9.20 21.98 3.13
N GLN A 19 8.25 22.29 4.02
CA GLN A 19 7.33 21.28 4.56
C GLN A 19 6.49 20.65 3.46
N ARG A 20 5.99 21.43 2.51
CA ARG A 20 5.22 20.92 1.38
C ARG A 20 6.08 20.03 0.50
N ALA A 21 7.31 20.43 0.20
CA ALA A 21 8.25 19.64 -0.60
C ALA A 21 8.55 18.29 0.07
N LEU A 22 8.78 18.28 1.40
CA LEU A 22 9.00 17.07 2.16
C LEU A 22 7.76 16.17 2.16
N PHE A 23 6.57 16.74 2.31
CA PHE A 23 5.31 15.99 2.24
C PHE A 23 5.11 15.38 0.86
N ASP A 24 5.36 16.13 -0.22
CA ASP A 24 5.23 15.65 -1.59
C ASP A 24 6.24 14.51 -1.87
N MET A 25 7.47 14.62 -1.37
CA MET A 25 8.48 13.58 -1.48
C MET A 25 8.06 12.32 -0.71
N SER A 26 7.53 12.48 0.51
CA SER A 26 7.03 11.36 1.31
C SER A 26 5.86 10.66 0.63
N THR A 27 4.93 11.43 0.06
CA THR A 27 3.77 10.90 -0.67
C THR A 27 4.23 10.13 -1.91
N THR A 28 5.20 10.67 -2.66
CA THR A 28 5.76 10.00 -3.84
C THR A 28 6.44 8.69 -3.45
N ALA A 29 7.23 8.69 -2.40
CA ALA A 29 7.89 7.49 -1.89
C ALA A 29 6.85 6.45 -1.45
N GLN A 30 5.79 6.87 -0.77
CA GLN A 30 4.71 5.99 -0.33
C GLN A 30 4.00 5.35 -1.53
N ILE A 31 3.72 6.12 -2.59
CA ILE A 31 3.11 5.60 -3.82
C ILE A 31 4.03 4.57 -4.46
N ASN A 32 5.32 4.85 -4.59
CA ASN A 32 6.28 3.93 -5.17
C ASN A 32 6.38 2.64 -4.36
N ASP A 33 6.41 2.73 -3.04
CA ASP A 33 6.44 1.57 -2.15
C ASP A 33 5.14 0.77 -2.24
N SER A 34 4.00 1.45 -2.36
CA SER A 34 2.70 0.80 -2.54
C SER A 34 2.64 0.03 -3.85
N LEU A 35 3.18 0.58 -4.94
CA LEU A 35 3.26 -0.11 -6.23
C LEU A 35 4.16 -1.34 -6.15
N LYS A 36 5.28 -1.26 -5.45
CA LYS A 36 6.18 -2.40 -5.21
C LYS A 36 5.49 -3.49 -4.40
N LEU A 37 4.80 -3.11 -3.33
CA LEU A 37 4.02 -4.04 -2.51
C LEU A 37 2.94 -4.72 -3.34
N GLY A 38 2.16 -3.94 -4.08
CA GLY A 38 1.11 -4.48 -4.94
C GLY A 38 1.64 -5.43 -6.00
N THR A 39 2.77 -5.10 -6.62
CA THR A 39 3.41 -5.95 -7.62
C THR A 39 3.86 -7.28 -7.03
N ALA A 40 4.45 -7.26 -5.84
CA ALA A 40 4.87 -8.47 -5.14
C ALA A 40 3.66 -9.36 -4.81
N MET A 41 2.59 -8.76 -4.29
CA MET A 41 1.35 -9.49 -3.96
C MET A 41 0.69 -10.05 -5.22
N LEU A 42 0.60 -9.26 -6.28
CA LEU A 42 -0.02 -9.68 -7.53
C LEU A 42 0.73 -10.85 -8.17
N GLY A 43 2.07 -10.83 -8.10
CA GLY A 43 2.90 -11.93 -8.57
C GLY A 43 2.62 -13.25 -7.87
N GLU A 44 2.32 -13.21 -6.57
CA GLU A 44 1.95 -14.41 -5.81
C GLU A 44 0.51 -14.84 -6.06
N ILE A 45 -0.43 -13.89 -6.17
CA ILE A 45 -1.84 -14.17 -6.44
C ILE A 45 -2.00 -14.86 -7.80
N ARG A 46 -1.17 -14.52 -8.76
CA ARG A 46 -1.18 -15.14 -10.11
C ARG A 46 -1.11 -16.66 -10.05
N ASN A 47 -0.40 -17.20 -9.06
CA ASN A 47 -0.23 -18.64 -8.88
C ASN A 47 -1.46 -19.32 -8.29
N VAL A 48 -2.40 -18.55 -7.74
CA VAL A 48 -3.62 -19.07 -7.10
C VAL A 48 -4.81 -19.06 -8.05
N GLY A 49 -4.90 -18.07 -8.91
CA GLY A 49 -6.02 -17.94 -9.81
C GLY A 49 -5.78 -16.93 -10.93
N LYS A 50 -6.76 -16.84 -11.81
CA LYS A 50 -6.71 -15.93 -12.95
C LYS A 50 -6.79 -14.47 -12.48
N LEU A 51 -5.88 -13.65 -12.96
CA LEU A 51 -5.94 -12.22 -12.72
C LEU A 51 -6.90 -11.55 -13.71
N HIS A 52 -7.72 -10.62 -13.22
CA HIS A 52 -8.54 -9.77 -14.08
C HIS A 52 -7.66 -8.76 -14.82
N LYS A 53 -6.64 -8.23 -14.13
CA LYS A 53 -5.65 -7.34 -14.72
C LYS A 53 -4.26 -7.79 -14.29
N PRO A 54 -3.31 -7.87 -15.22
CA PRO A 54 -1.98 -8.40 -14.92
C PRO A 54 -1.07 -7.40 -14.20
N GLN A 55 -1.51 -6.15 -14.05
CA GLN A 55 -0.70 -5.08 -13.47
C GLN A 55 -1.45 -4.39 -12.36
N VAL A 56 -0.68 -3.84 -11.39
CA VAL A 56 -1.22 -2.99 -10.35
C VAL A 56 -1.71 -1.69 -10.97
N GLU A 57 -2.92 -1.28 -10.61
CA GLU A 57 -3.48 -0.01 -11.04
C GLU A 57 -3.41 1.02 -9.92
N GLN A 58 -3.19 2.26 -10.31
CA GLN A 58 -3.18 3.39 -9.40
C GLN A 58 -4.50 4.15 -9.53
N ALA A 59 -5.12 4.43 -8.38
CA ALA A 59 -6.35 5.21 -8.32
C ALA A 59 -6.40 6.03 -7.02
N GLY A 60 -7.16 7.11 -7.05
CA GLY A 60 -7.26 8.03 -5.93
C GLY A 60 -8.23 7.56 -4.84
N PHE A 61 -8.02 6.37 -4.30
CA PHE A 61 -8.84 5.87 -3.20
C PHE A 61 -8.51 6.59 -1.89
N ALA A 62 -9.54 7.14 -1.24
CA ALA A 62 -9.37 7.85 0.04
C ALA A 62 -8.75 6.93 1.11
N VAL A 63 -9.12 5.65 1.12
CA VAL A 63 -8.64 4.66 2.07
C VAL A 63 -7.13 4.40 1.95
N LEU A 64 -6.51 4.75 0.82
CA LEU A 64 -5.09 4.51 0.56
C LEU A 64 -4.23 5.76 0.72
N LYS A 65 -4.73 6.81 1.35
CA LYS A 65 -4.05 8.12 1.43
C LYS A 65 -3.17 8.30 2.66
N ALA A 66 -2.77 7.24 3.34
CA ALA A 66 -1.77 7.35 4.40
C ALA A 66 -0.41 7.77 3.79
N PRO A 67 0.21 8.88 4.25
CA PRO A 67 1.39 9.44 3.58
C PRO A 67 2.69 8.68 3.84
N ASP A 68 2.72 7.83 4.83
CA ASP A 68 3.93 7.19 5.35
C ASP A 68 3.87 5.66 5.37
N ILE A 69 2.77 5.08 4.89
CA ILE A 69 2.57 3.63 4.91
C ILE A 69 2.22 3.14 3.52
N PRO A 70 2.96 2.15 2.97
CA PRO A 70 2.56 1.49 1.72
C PRO A 70 1.16 0.90 1.88
N SER A 71 0.29 1.20 0.94
CA SER A 71 -1.13 0.83 1.02
C SER A 71 -1.61 0.30 -0.32
N VAL A 72 -2.31 -0.84 -0.29
CA VAL A 72 -2.90 -1.45 -1.48
C VAL A 72 -4.32 -1.92 -1.17
N LEU A 73 -5.16 -1.89 -2.19
CA LEU A 73 -6.48 -2.48 -2.15
C LEU A 73 -6.44 -3.75 -3.00
N VAL A 74 -6.80 -4.86 -2.39
CA VAL A 74 -6.86 -6.16 -3.09
C VAL A 74 -8.30 -6.51 -3.37
N GLU A 75 -8.65 -6.59 -4.65
CA GLU A 75 -9.97 -7.05 -5.08
C GLU A 75 -9.88 -8.54 -5.37
N THR A 76 -10.53 -9.34 -4.54
CA THR A 76 -10.37 -10.80 -4.57
C THR A 76 -11.27 -11.49 -5.57
N ALA A 77 -12.42 -10.92 -5.91
CA ALA A 77 -13.37 -11.48 -6.86
C ALA A 77 -14.45 -10.46 -7.23
N PHE A 78 -15.09 -10.67 -8.36
CA PHE A 78 -16.33 -10.00 -8.71
C PHE A 78 -17.52 -10.88 -8.30
N ILE A 79 -18.21 -10.54 -7.23
CA ILE A 79 -19.33 -11.35 -6.71
C ILE A 79 -20.52 -11.42 -7.64
N SER A 80 -20.59 -10.53 -8.63
CA SER A 80 -21.59 -10.60 -9.70
C SER A 80 -21.35 -11.79 -10.65
N ASN A 81 -20.16 -12.38 -10.65
CA ASN A 81 -19.85 -13.56 -11.43
C ASN A 81 -20.04 -14.80 -10.55
N PRO A 82 -21.01 -15.72 -10.90
CA PRO A 82 -21.30 -16.88 -10.05
C PRO A 82 -20.11 -17.82 -9.84
N GLY A 83 -19.25 -17.97 -10.84
CA GLY A 83 -18.05 -18.81 -10.72
C GLY A 83 -17.04 -18.25 -9.76
N GLU A 84 -16.84 -16.94 -9.77
CA GLU A 84 -15.93 -16.26 -8.85
C GLU A 84 -16.48 -16.23 -7.43
N GLU A 85 -17.78 -16.01 -7.29
CA GLU A 85 -18.46 -16.09 -6.00
C GLU A 85 -18.30 -17.48 -5.38
N ALA A 86 -18.50 -18.54 -6.16
CA ALA A 86 -18.35 -19.91 -5.70
C ALA A 86 -16.92 -20.19 -5.21
N LYS A 87 -15.90 -19.72 -5.93
CA LYS A 87 -14.51 -19.83 -5.49
C LYS A 87 -14.27 -19.11 -4.18
N LEU A 88 -14.80 -17.90 -4.05
CA LEU A 88 -14.61 -17.10 -2.84
C LEU A 88 -15.27 -17.75 -1.61
N ARG A 89 -16.29 -18.57 -1.79
CA ARG A 89 -16.91 -19.34 -0.72
C ARG A 89 -16.13 -20.61 -0.34
N SER A 90 -15.20 -21.03 -1.19
CA SER A 90 -14.38 -22.22 -0.94
C SER A 90 -13.32 -21.94 0.11
N THR A 91 -13.28 -22.75 1.18
CA THR A 91 -12.29 -22.62 2.23
C THR A 91 -10.87 -22.82 1.68
N SER A 92 -10.67 -23.78 0.80
CA SER A 92 -9.35 -24.04 0.22
C SER A 92 -8.87 -22.87 -0.65
N TYR A 93 -9.76 -22.25 -1.41
CA TYR A 93 -9.44 -21.06 -2.19
C TYR A 93 -9.09 -19.87 -1.30
N GLN A 94 -9.87 -19.66 -0.23
CA GLN A 94 -9.61 -18.59 0.74
C GLN A 94 -8.23 -18.77 1.38
N GLU A 95 -7.88 -19.98 1.80
CA GLU A 95 -6.57 -20.26 2.40
C GLU A 95 -5.44 -20.06 1.40
N ASN A 96 -5.60 -20.54 0.18
CA ASN A 96 -4.59 -20.36 -0.87
C ASN A 96 -4.38 -18.88 -1.18
N LEU A 97 -5.44 -18.09 -1.23
CA LEU A 97 -5.37 -16.66 -1.46
C LEU A 97 -4.70 -15.94 -0.29
N ALA A 98 -5.07 -16.29 0.95
CA ALA A 98 -4.46 -15.71 2.14
C ALA A 98 -2.96 -16.02 2.19
N ASP A 99 -2.57 -17.23 1.89
CA ASP A 99 -1.15 -17.62 1.83
C ASP A 99 -0.40 -16.86 0.74
N ALA A 100 -1.01 -16.68 -0.42
CA ALA A 100 -0.42 -15.91 -1.51
C ALA A 100 -0.22 -14.44 -1.12
N LEU A 101 -1.21 -13.84 -0.47
CA LEU A 101 -1.09 -12.46 0.04
C LEU A 101 0.04 -12.34 1.05
N MET A 102 0.14 -13.30 1.96
CA MET A 102 1.22 -13.32 2.97
C MET A 102 2.59 -13.45 2.31
N ARG A 103 2.75 -14.35 1.33
CA ARG A 103 4.00 -14.48 0.60
C ARG A 103 4.39 -13.20 -0.13
N GLY A 104 3.40 -12.51 -0.71
CA GLY A 104 3.64 -11.23 -1.38
C GLY A 104 4.14 -10.17 -0.41
N ILE A 105 3.54 -10.07 0.77
CA ILE A 105 3.97 -9.15 1.83
C ILE A 105 5.38 -9.50 2.30
N GLN A 106 5.65 -10.77 2.55
CA GLN A 106 6.98 -11.24 2.96
C GLN A 106 8.04 -10.93 1.91
N ARG A 107 7.72 -11.15 0.65
CA ARG A 107 8.61 -10.83 -0.47
C ARG A 107 8.91 -9.35 -0.55
N TYR A 108 7.90 -8.50 -0.35
CA TYR A 108 8.10 -7.06 -0.32
C TYR A 108 9.07 -6.66 0.79
N PHE A 109 8.88 -7.14 2.01
CA PHE A 109 9.75 -6.80 3.14
C PHE A 109 11.14 -7.41 3.03
N ALA A 110 11.31 -8.53 2.34
CA ALA A 110 12.63 -9.09 2.08
C ALA A 110 13.46 -8.17 1.18
N GLN A 111 12.82 -7.49 0.23
CA GLN A 111 13.46 -6.55 -0.69
C GLN A 111 13.50 -5.11 -0.16
N ASN A 112 12.63 -4.79 0.78
CA ASN A 112 12.47 -3.46 1.36
C ASN A 112 12.40 -3.58 2.88
N PRO A 113 13.52 -3.89 3.56
CA PRO A 113 13.50 -4.12 5.00
C PRO A 113 13.09 -2.88 5.78
N PRO A 114 12.42 -3.03 6.94
CA PRO A 114 12.06 -1.92 7.79
C PRO A 114 13.28 -1.10 8.21
N LEU A 115 13.07 0.20 8.46
CA LEU A 115 14.13 1.09 8.88
C LEU A 115 14.72 0.67 10.24
N ALA A 116 16.01 0.96 10.43
CA ALA A 116 16.78 0.52 11.58
C ALA A 116 16.33 1.12 12.92
N ARG A 117 15.46 2.14 12.93
CA ARG A 117 15.00 2.75 14.19
C ARG A 117 14.30 1.76 15.12
N SER A 118 13.77 0.68 14.59
CA SER A 118 13.18 -0.39 15.39
C SER A 118 14.20 -1.11 16.27
N ARG A 119 15.49 -0.95 15.99
CA ARG A 119 16.59 -1.55 16.76
C ARG A 119 16.98 -0.75 17.97
N GLN A 120 16.42 0.44 18.16
CA GLN A 120 16.75 1.31 19.29
C GLN A 120 15.88 1.04 20.52
N LEU A 121 14.99 0.08 20.43
CA LEU A 121 14.11 -0.31 21.53
C LEU A 121 14.73 -1.32 22.47
#